data_839dab491e773a18b51c6f0e09f1b6a2
#
_entry.id   839dab491e773a18b51c6f0e09f1b6a2
#
_cell.length_a   1.000
_cell.length_b   1.000
_cell.length_c   1.000
_cell.angle_alpha   90.00
_cell.angle_beta   90.00
_cell.angle_gamma   90.00
#
_symmetry.space_group_name_H-M   'P 1'
#
loop_
_entity.id
_entity.type
_entity.pdbx_description
1 polymer ?
#
loop_
_entity_poly.entity_id
_entity_poly.type
_entity_poly.pdbx_seq_one_letter_code
_entity_poly.pdbx_strand_id
1 'polypeptide(L)'
;LLSAIILAFCEPYISKKETLSKQQNIAGIYIDNSFSMSANNDKGQLIEQAKNNARSVLKAHKGKDKFVFISNDLQGKHQRILAYKACLEAIDNTVVVPTVLPLNLVIDRFKSLVQNELNSSAELYLISDFQKASSPESFYAQDQNLSTHLLPLNSYPQSNLSIDTCYLETPNHTINEQEWLVFEVSNTANQAIENLSVKLYVNGKQKALSSLKIEASSKTLAKLSFN
;
A
#
# COMPACT_ATOMS: atom_id res chain seq x y z
N LEU A 1 15.61 66.22 26.33
CA LEU A 1 14.15 66.47 26.50
C LEU A 1 13.36 66.00 25.27
N LEU A 2 13.76 66.35 24.06
CA LEU A 2 13.05 66.02 22.82
C LEU A 2 12.95 64.48 22.56
N SER A 3 14.02 63.73 22.86
CA SER A 3 14.06 62.27 22.73
C SER A 3 13.13 61.55 23.72
N ALA A 4 12.94 62.10 24.90
CA ALA A 4 12.00 61.51 25.91
C ALA A 4 10.54 61.71 25.49
N ILE A 5 10.23 62.83 24.84
CA ILE A 5 8.90 63.10 24.28
C ILE A 5 8.60 62.18 23.10
N ILE A 6 9.57 61.96 22.21
CA ILE A 6 9.41 61.03 21.09
C ILE A 6 9.17 59.57 21.59
N LEU A 7 9.91 59.14 22.63
CA LEU A 7 9.71 57.82 23.25
C LEU A 7 8.38 57.68 23.97
N ALA A 8 7.82 58.76 24.50
CA ALA A 8 6.50 58.76 25.17
C ALA A 8 5.33 58.59 24.17
N PHE A 9 5.53 59.05 22.92
CA PHE A 9 4.52 58.86 21.84
C PHE A 9 4.78 57.67 20.92
N CYS A 10 5.97 57.09 20.96
CA CYS A 10 6.22 55.78 20.38
C CYS A 10 5.63 54.70 21.29
N GLU A 11 4.32 54.46 21.25
CA GLU A 11 3.76 53.28 21.87
C GLU A 11 4.49 52.05 21.32
N PRO A 12 5.53 51.48 22.00
CA PRO A 12 6.21 50.31 21.50
C PRO A 12 5.22 49.17 21.62
N TYR A 13 4.54 48.87 20.52
CA TYR A 13 3.71 47.70 20.39
C TYR A 13 4.61 46.45 20.46
N ILE A 14 4.84 45.98 21.66
CA ILE A 14 5.38 44.64 21.84
C ILE A 14 4.21 43.73 21.47
N SER A 15 4.17 43.31 20.22
CA SER A 15 3.34 42.19 19.81
C SER A 15 3.62 41.07 20.82
N LYS A 16 2.73 40.89 21.82
CA LYS A 16 2.61 39.56 22.42
C LYS A 16 2.46 38.67 21.18
N LYS A 17 3.50 37.90 20.84
CA LYS A 17 3.27 36.69 20.05
C LYS A 17 2.10 36.06 20.73
N GLU A 18 0.90 36.22 20.15
CA GLU A 18 -0.16 35.30 20.44
C GLU A 18 0.56 33.98 20.41
N THR A 19 0.57 33.31 21.54
CA THR A 19 0.91 31.90 21.55
C THR A 19 -0.12 31.35 20.58
N LEU A 20 0.27 31.30 19.31
CA LEU A 20 -0.45 30.57 18.27
C LEU A 20 -0.84 29.31 18.99
N SER A 21 -2.12 29.18 19.28
CA SER A 21 -2.67 28.01 19.94
C SER A 21 -2.00 26.86 19.22
N LYS A 22 -1.14 26.13 19.93
CA LYS A 22 -0.23 25.16 19.28
C LYS A 22 -1.10 24.30 18.42
N GLN A 23 -1.12 24.60 17.13
CA GLN A 23 -1.93 23.95 16.14
C GLN A 23 -1.57 22.47 16.31
N GLN A 24 -2.52 21.69 16.78
CA GLN A 24 -2.28 20.27 16.97
C GLN A 24 -2.16 19.66 15.59
N ASN A 25 -1.01 19.10 15.28
CA ASN A 25 -0.81 18.40 14.03
C ASN A 25 -1.37 16.99 14.16
N ILE A 26 -2.07 16.54 13.13
CA ILE A 26 -2.55 15.17 13.02
C ILE A 26 -1.70 14.47 11.98
N ALA A 27 -0.99 13.42 12.38
CA ALA A 27 -0.22 12.60 11.47
C ALA A 27 -1.01 11.32 11.15
N GLY A 28 -1.44 11.18 9.90
CA GLY A 28 -2.00 9.95 9.34
C GLY A 28 -0.90 9.03 8.85
N ILE A 29 -0.95 7.77 9.21
CA ILE A 29 -0.03 6.74 8.75
C ILE A 29 -0.86 5.63 8.12
N TYR A 30 -0.68 5.44 6.82
CA TYR A 30 -1.22 4.29 6.11
C TYR A 30 -0.11 3.30 5.80
N ILE A 31 -0.32 2.05 6.16
CA ILE A 31 0.51 0.92 5.74
C ILE A 31 -0.32 0.06 4.80
N ASP A 32 0.14 -0.03 3.56
CA ASP A 32 -0.31 -1.07 2.66
C ASP A 32 0.16 -2.43 3.21
N ASN A 33 -0.77 -3.26 3.63
CA ASN A 33 -0.50 -4.60 4.10
C ASN A 33 -1.10 -5.66 3.18
N SER A 34 -1.26 -5.34 1.89
CA SER A 34 -1.69 -6.28 0.86
C SER A 34 -0.66 -7.41 0.66
N PHE A 35 -1.07 -8.44 -0.06
CA PHE A 35 -0.24 -9.62 -0.28
C PHE A 35 1.11 -9.31 -0.96
N SER A 36 1.17 -8.28 -1.82
CA SER A 36 2.41 -7.84 -2.46
C SER A 36 3.50 -7.40 -1.47
N MET A 37 3.09 -6.90 -0.31
CA MET A 37 4.00 -6.48 0.74
C MET A 37 4.71 -7.63 1.48
N SER A 38 4.35 -8.89 1.18
CA SER A 38 5.12 -10.06 1.61
C SER A 38 6.39 -10.29 0.80
N ALA A 39 6.55 -9.58 -0.34
CA ALA A 39 7.76 -9.65 -1.16
C ALA A 39 9.00 -9.15 -0.42
N ASN A 40 10.17 -9.55 -0.91
CA ASN A 40 11.46 -9.21 -0.32
C ASN A 40 12.28 -8.30 -1.25
N ASN A 41 13.19 -7.56 -0.65
CA ASN A 41 14.34 -6.93 -1.31
C ASN A 41 15.59 -7.11 -0.44
N ASP A 42 16.70 -6.41 -0.76
CA ASP A 42 17.98 -6.47 -0.01
C ASP A 42 17.84 -6.13 1.48
N LYS A 43 16.77 -5.41 1.84
CA LYS A 43 16.50 -4.97 3.23
C LYS A 43 15.50 -5.87 3.95
N GLY A 44 15.09 -6.98 3.34
CA GLY A 44 14.13 -7.92 3.89
C GLY A 44 12.69 -7.71 3.35
N GLN A 45 11.69 -8.21 4.07
CA GLN A 45 10.30 -8.11 3.67
C GLN A 45 9.80 -6.67 3.62
N LEU A 46 9.01 -6.33 2.58
CA LEU A 46 8.47 -4.98 2.42
C LEU A 46 7.56 -4.58 3.59
N ILE A 47 6.77 -5.49 4.12
CA ILE A 47 5.89 -5.20 5.27
C ILE A 47 6.70 -4.77 6.52
N GLU A 48 7.86 -5.40 6.78
CA GLU A 48 8.70 -5.01 7.91
C GLU A 48 9.38 -3.65 7.67
N GLN A 49 9.76 -3.37 6.42
CA GLN A 49 10.26 -2.04 6.04
C GLN A 49 9.17 -0.97 6.18
N ALA A 50 7.92 -1.30 5.80
CA ALA A 50 6.78 -0.41 5.99
C ALA A 50 6.57 -0.07 7.47
N LYS A 51 6.61 -1.07 8.35
CA LYS A 51 6.52 -0.86 9.81
C LYS A 51 7.66 0.02 10.33
N ASN A 52 8.89 -0.20 9.85
CA ASN A 52 10.04 0.61 10.26
C ASN A 52 9.90 2.07 9.80
N ASN A 53 9.44 2.30 8.58
CA ASN A 53 9.15 3.64 8.07
C ASN A 53 8.03 4.30 8.90
N ALA A 54 6.96 3.58 9.18
CA ALA A 54 5.85 4.06 10.01
C ALA A 54 6.30 4.43 11.43
N ARG A 55 7.15 3.61 12.06
CA ARG A 55 7.75 3.93 13.37
C ARG A 55 8.61 5.19 13.31
N SER A 56 9.34 5.39 12.21
CA SER A 56 10.17 6.58 12.01
C SER A 56 9.31 7.84 11.88
N VAL A 57 8.22 7.79 11.11
CA VAL A 57 7.23 8.87 11.00
C VAL A 57 6.62 9.15 12.37
N LEU A 58 6.14 8.11 13.07
CA LEU A 58 5.55 8.23 14.40
C LEU A 58 6.51 8.88 15.40
N LYS A 59 7.81 8.52 15.33
CA LYS A 59 8.85 9.11 16.19
C LYS A 59 9.11 10.57 15.86
N ALA A 60 9.09 10.96 14.59
CA ALA A 60 9.29 12.34 14.16
C ALA A 60 8.19 13.28 14.69
N HIS A 61 6.97 12.77 14.83
CA HIS A 61 5.82 13.48 15.37
C HIS A 61 5.61 13.25 16.89
N LYS A 62 6.63 12.77 17.60
CA LYS A 62 6.53 12.49 19.04
C LYS A 62 6.37 13.77 19.85
N GLY A 63 5.32 13.81 20.67
CA GLY A 63 5.11 14.87 21.67
C GLY A 63 3.65 15.18 21.93
N LYS A 64 3.04 16.05 21.13
CA LYS A 64 1.65 16.50 21.32
C LYS A 64 0.72 16.15 20.17
N ASP A 65 1.24 15.43 19.20
CA ASP A 65 0.51 15.13 17.98
C ASP A 65 -0.49 14.00 18.21
N LYS A 66 -1.59 14.09 17.47
CA LYS A 66 -2.60 13.05 17.36
C LYS A 66 -2.29 12.21 16.13
N PHE A 67 -2.61 10.94 16.18
CA PHE A 67 -2.31 10.00 15.11
C PHE A 67 -3.57 9.33 14.58
N VAL A 68 -3.58 9.04 13.27
CA VAL A 68 -4.57 8.16 12.63
C VAL A 68 -3.79 7.04 11.96
N PHE A 69 -4.16 5.79 12.23
CA PHE A 69 -3.57 4.64 11.60
C PHE A 69 -4.59 3.94 10.71
N ILE A 70 -4.20 3.63 9.47
CA ILE A 70 -5.03 2.94 8.48
C ILE A 70 -4.22 1.80 7.87
N SER A 71 -4.85 0.66 7.68
CA SER A 71 -4.33 -0.51 6.96
C SER A 71 -5.45 -1.12 6.12
N ASN A 72 -5.13 -2.01 5.18
CA ASN A 72 -6.11 -2.56 4.22
C ASN A 72 -7.25 -3.35 4.87
N ASP A 73 -7.06 -3.87 6.07
CA ASP A 73 -8.08 -4.60 6.82
C ASP A 73 -9.10 -3.69 7.54
N LEU A 74 -8.91 -2.35 7.50
CA LEU A 74 -9.82 -1.35 8.06
C LEU A 74 -10.34 -1.70 9.46
N GLN A 75 -9.47 -2.18 10.35
CA GLN A 75 -9.89 -2.59 11.69
C GLN A 75 -10.58 -1.45 12.45
N GLY A 76 -11.80 -1.69 12.93
CA GLY A 76 -12.63 -0.67 13.57
C GLY A 76 -11.97 -0.01 14.79
N LYS A 77 -11.11 -0.75 15.52
CA LYS A 77 -10.35 -0.22 16.66
C LYS A 77 -9.34 0.87 16.30
N HIS A 78 -8.88 0.90 15.04
CA HIS A 78 -7.93 1.88 14.52
C HIS A 78 -8.62 3.07 13.85
N GLN A 79 -9.92 2.99 13.59
CA GLN A 79 -10.69 4.04 12.89
C GLN A 79 -11.05 5.20 13.83
N ARG A 80 -10.07 5.76 14.51
CA ARG A 80 -10.19 6.89 15.43
C ARG A 80 -8.83 7.58 15.59
N ILE A 81 -8.84 8.74 16.21
CA ILE A 81 -7.60 9.40 16.62
C ILE A 81 -6.96 8.62 17.76
N LEU A 82 -5.69 8.32 17.60
CA LEU A 82 -4.89 7.49 18.50
C LEU A 82 -3.82 8.35 19.20
N ALA A 83 -3.49 7.95 20.42
CA ALA A 83 -2.28 8.40 21.10
C ALA A 83 -1.06 7.62 20.57
N TYR A 84 0.16 8.17 20.77
CA TYR A 84 1.42 7.60 20.32
C TYR A 84 1.55 6.08 20.57
N LYS A 85 1.30 5.64 21.81
CA LYS A 85 1.44 4.21 22.18
C LYS A 85 0.47 3.31 21.45
N ALA A 86 -0.79 3.74 21.30
CA ALA A 86 -1.81 2.96 20.59
C ALA A 86 -1.51 2.88 19.08
N CYS A 87 -0.99 3.96 18.49
CA CYS A 87 -0.55 3.95 17.10
C CYS A 87 0.66 3.03 16.89
N LEU A 88 1.63 3.05 17.78
CA LEU A 88 2.79 2.14 17.74
C LEU A 88 2.35 0.68 17.81
N GLU A 89 1.46 0.34 18.74
CA GLU A 89 0.89 -1.00 18.86
C GLU A 89 0.14 -1.43 17.59
N ALA A 90 -0.61 -0.53 16.97
CA ALA A 90 -1.30 -0.80 15.71
C ALA A 90 -0.31 -1.11 14.57
N ILE A 91 0.78 -0.34 14.46
CA ILE A 91 1.85 -0.57 13.49
C ILE A 91 2.49 -1.96 13.71
N ASP A 92 2.85 -2.27 14.96
CA ASP A 92 3.54 -3.52 15.29
C ASP A 92 2.69 -4.75 15.01
N ASN A 93 1.39 -4.67 15.27
CA ASN A 93 0.43 -5.75 15.06
C ASN A 93 -0.10 -5.87 13.62
N THR A 94 0.38 -5.04 12.68
CA THR A 94 -0.03 -5.13 11.27
C THR A 94 0.47 -6.44 10.67
N VAL A 95 -0.43 -7.19 10.05
CA VAL A 95 -0.15 -8.44 9.33
C VAL A 95 -0.61 -8.33 7.88
N VAL A 96 -0.01 -9.11 7.01
CA VAL A 96 -0.40 -9.16 5.59
C VAL A 96 -1.81 -9.74 5.45
N VAL A 97 -2.62 -9.10 4.61
CA VAL A 97 -4.00 -9.52 4.30
C VAL A 97 -4.21 -9.57 2.77
N PRO A 98 -5.17 -10.35 2.27
CA PRO A 98 -5.43 -10.44 0.83
C PRO A 98 -6.14 -9.19 0.27
N THR A 99 -6.60 -8.30 1.12
CA THR A 99 -7.36 -7.10 0.73
C THR A 99 -6.43 -6.02 0.18
N VAL A 100 -6.85 -5.38 -0.91
CA VAL A 100 -6.21 -4.19 -1.48
C VAL A 100 -7.20 -3.04 -1.40
N LEU A 101 -6.78 -1.90 -0.86
CA LEU A 101 -7.58 -0.68 -0.84
C LEU A 101 -7.09 0.29 -1.90
N PRO A 102 -7.99 0.89 -2.70
CA PRO A 102 -7.65 2.03 -3.52
C PRO A 102 -7.20 3.22 -2.66
N LEU A 103 -6.14 3.91 -3.06
CA LEU A 103 -5.58 5.02 -2.28
C LEU A 103 -6.54 6.20 -2.08
N ASN A 104 -7.45 6.45 -3.03
CA ASN A 104 -8.50 7.45 -2.86
C ASN A 104 -9.40 7.12 -1.65
N LEU A 105 -9.77 5.86 -1.46
CA LEU A 105 -10.55 5.43 -0.30
C LEU A 105 -9.79 5.65 1.02
N VAL A 106 -8.47 5.40 1.03
CA VAL A 106 -7.62 5.67 2.19
C VAL A 106 -7.61 7.16 2.54
N ILE A 107 -7.46 8.03 1.53
CA ILE A 107 -7.46 9.48 1.72
C ILE A 107 -8.82 9.97 2.22
N ASP A 108 -9.91 9.54 1.58
CA ASP A 108 -11.26 9.92 1.98
C ASP A 108 -11.56 9.46 3.41
N ARG A 109 -11.08 8.27 3.76
CA ARG A 109 -11.20 7.77 5.13
C ARG A 109 -10.43 8.62 6.13
N PHE A 110 -9.19 8.96 5.81
CA PHE A 110 -8.40 9.85 6.65
C PHE A 110 -9.09 11.21 6.82
N LYS A 111 -9.55 11.84 5.73
CA LYS A 111 -10.28 13.11 5.77
C LYS A 111 -11.50 13.03 6.70
N SER A 112 -12.28 11.96 6.59
CA SER A 112 -13.48 11.77 7.43
C SER A 112 -13.16 11.66 8.92
N LEU A 113 -12.00 11.13 9.27
CA LEU A 113 -11.56 10.99 10.66
C LEU A 113 -11.03 12.30 11.26
N VAL A 114 -10.50 13.20 10.43
CA VAL A 114 -9.90 14.46 10.89
C VAL A 114 -10.79 15.69 10.70
N GLN A 115 -11.91 15.56 9.98
CA GLN A 115 -12.78 16.70 9.63
C GLN A 115 -13.32 17.50 10.83
N ASN A 116 -13.44 16.88 11.99
CA ASN A 116 -13.94 17.52 13.22
C ASN A 116 -12.85 18.23 14.03
N GLU A 117 -11.60 18.16 13.58
CA GLU A 117 -10.45 18.78 14.26
C GLU A 117 -10.17 20.16 13.66
N LEU A 118 -11.03 21.12 13.91
CA LEU A 118 -11.20 22.41 13.26
C LEU A 118 -9.98 23.35 13.17
N ASN A 119 -8.87 23.07 13.87
CA ASN A 119 -7.69 23.91 13.88
C ASN A 119 -6.37 23.13 13.75
N SER A 120 -6.42 21.94 13.14
CA SER A 120 -5.27 21.06 13.00
C SER A 120 -4.74 21.08 11.56
N SER A 121 -3.43 21.17 11.37
CA SER A 121 -2.83 20.77 10.11
C SER A 121 -2.78 19.24 10.06
N ALA A 122 -3.15 18.67 8.92
CA ALA A 122 -3.16 17.23 8.74
C ALA A 122 -2.11 16.81 7.69
N GLU A 123 -1.31 15.82 8.04
CA GLU A 123 -0.34 15.19 7.15
C GLU A 123 -0.64 13.70 7.03
N LEU A 124 -0.62 13.17 5.81
CA LEU A 124 -0.88 11.75 5.55
C LEU A 124 0.35 11.11 4.91
N TYR A 125 0.88 10.09 5.53
CA TYR A 125 2.01 9.30 5.06
C TYR A 125 1.49 7.98 4.49
N LEU A 126 1.67 7.76 3.19
CA LEU A 126 1.26 6.57 2.47
C LEU A 126 2.48 5.69 2.23
N ILE A 127 2.50 4.51 2.84
CA ILE A 127 3.61 3.56 2.76
C ILE A 127 3.13 2.33 2.01
N SER A 128 3.59 2.14 0.77
CA SER A 128 3.12 1.09 -0.15
C SER A 128 4.18 0.81 -1.22
N ASP A 129 4.03 -0.29 -1.93
CA ASP A 129 4.74 -0.57 -3.19
C ASP A 129 4.08 0.09 -4.41
N PHE A 130 2.95 0.79 -4.21
CA PHE A 130 2.21 1.56 -5.22
C PHE A 130 1.95 0.80 -6.52
N GLN A 131 1.53 -0.45 -6.43
CA GLN A 131 1.13 -1.22 -7.60
C GLN A 131 -0.11 -0.61 -8.29
N LYS A 132 -0.27 -0.85 -9.60
CA LYS A 132 -1.38 -0.30 -10.41
C LYS A 132 -2.76 -0.57 -9.82
N ALA A 133 -2.95 -1.69 -9.14
CA ALA A 133 -4.23 -2.05 -8.50
C ALA A 133 -4.61 -1.10 -7.36
N SER A 134 -3.63 -0.52 -6.66
CA SER A 134 -3.86 0.40 -5.54
C SER A 134 -3.77 1.88 -5.94
N SER A 135 -3.13 2.20 -7.07
CA SER A 135 -2.84 3.56 -7.50
C SER A 135 -3.60 3.93 -8.79
N PRO A 136 -4.80 4.49 -8.71
CA PRO A 136 -5.50 4.98 -9.89
C PRO A 136 -4.74 6.15 -10.54
N GLU A 137 -4.80 6.27 -11.86
CA GLU A 137 -4.11 7.31 -12.65
C GLU A 137 -4.47 8.75 -12.25
N SER A 138 -5.56 8.96 -11.49
CA SER A 138 -6.08 10.25 -11.05
C SER A 138 -5.73 10.64 -9.61
N PHE A 139 -4.65 10.12 -9.04
CA PHE A 139 -4.28 10.33 -7.63
C PHE A 139 -3.96 11.80 -7.25
N TYR A 140 -3.95 12.75 -8.16
CA TYR A 140 -3.52 14.14 -7.96
C TYR A 140 -4.62 15.08 -7.48
N ALA A 141 -5.48 14.70 -6.56
CA ALA A 141 -6.30 15.68 -5.87
C ALA A 141 -5.46 16.42 -4.82
N GLN A 142 -4.83 17.53 -5.22
CA GLN A 142 -4.25 18.48 -4.29
C GLN A 142 -5.37 19.07 -3.43
N ASP A 143 -5.53 18.59 -2.23
CA ASP A 143 -6.32 19.26 -1.22
C ASP A 143 -5.43 20.28 -0.53
N GLN A 144 -5.82 21.57 -0.56
CA GLN A 144 -5.03 22.66 0.02
C GLN A 144 -4.80 22.49 1.54
N ASN A 145 -5.62 21.67 2.20
CA ASN A 145 -5.58 21.47 3.65
C ASN A 145 -4.94 20.13 4.08
N LEU A 146 -4.52 19.28 3.13
CA LEU A 146 -3.94 17.98 3.41
C LEU A 146 -2.59 17.81 2.71
N SER A 147 -1.52 17.73 3.48
CA SER A 147 -0.21 17.34 2.96
C SER A 147 -0.10 15.82 2.88
N THR A 148 0.12 15.30 1.67
CA THR A 148 0.28 13.85 1.45
C THR A 148 1.70 13.52 1.08
N HIS A 149 2.31 12.58 1.81
CA HIS A 149 3.68 12.11 1.63
C HIS A 149 3.68 10.65 1.16
N LEU A 150 4.32 10.37 0.04
CA LEU A 150 4.47 9.02 -0.49
C LEU A 150 5.81 8.43 -0.04
N LEU A 151 5.78 7.23 0.56
CA LEU A 151 6.96 6.48 0.95
C LEU A 151 6.98 5.16 0.16
N PRO A 152 7.53 5.16 -1.06
CA PRO A 152 7.53 3.98 -1.90
C PRO A 152 8.49 2.91 -1.38
N LEU A 153 8.05 1.66 -1.46
CA LEU A 153 8.84 0.47 -1.18
C LEU A 153 8.95 -0.35 -2.47
N ASN A 154 10.17 -0.67 -2.88
CA ASN A 154 10.40 -1.42 -4.09
C ASN A 154 10.81 -2.85 -3.74
N SER A 155 10.10 -3.83 -4.31
CA SER A 155 10.55 -5.21 -4.33
C SER A 155 11.62 -5.41 -5.40
N TYR A 156 12.35 -6.52 -5.33
CA TYR A 156 13.06 -6.99 -6.50
C TYR A 156 12.08 -7.22 -7.66
N PRO A 157 12.50 -7.00 -8.89
CA PRO A 157 11.74 -7.49 -10.03
C PRO A 157 11.54 -8.99 -9.84
N GLN A 158 10.36 -9.39 -9.42
CA GLN A 158 10.03 -10.81 -9.35
C GLN A 158 9.76 -11.29 -10.78
N SER A 159 10.36 -12.43 -11.13
CA SER A 159 9.95 -13.16 -12.29
C SER A 159 8.53 -13.67 -12.05
N ASN A 160 7.54 -12.92 -12.47
CA ASN A 160 6.15 -13.31 -12.32
C ASN A 160 5.73 -14.13 -13.52
N LEU A 161 5.47 -15.40 -13.25
CA LEU A 161 4.72 -16.27 -14.13
C LEU A 161 3.26 -16.22 -13.71
N SER A 162 2.37 -15.97 -14.65
CA SER A 162 0.94 -16.02 -14.42
C SER A 162 0.27 -16.90 -15.48
N ILE A 163 -0.85 -17.53 -15.09
CA ILE A 163 -1.75 -18.14 -16.06
C ILE A 163 -2.82 -17.08 -16.34
N ASP A 164 -2.83 -16.55 -17.55
CA ASP A 164 -3.75 -15.48 -17.94
C ASP A 164 -5.12 -16.04 -18.35
N THR A 165 -5.14 -17.18 -19.06
CA THR A 165 -6.35 -17.85 -19.49
C THR A 165 -6.23 -19.36 -19.33
N CYS A 166 -7.33 -20.04 -19.09
CA CYS A 166 -7.39 -21.48 -18.98
C CYS A 166 -8.79 -21.96 -19.38
N TYR A 167 -8.87 -22.84 -20.37
CA TYR A 167 -10.16 -23.37 -20.86
C TYR A 167 -9.99 -24.77 -21.45
N LEU A 168 -11.08 -25.51 -21.51
CA LEU A 168 -11.13 -26.80 -22.20
C LEU A 168 -11.34 -26.60 -23.69
N GLU A 169 -10.61 -27.33 -24.53
CA GLU A 169 -10.67 -27.17 -26.00
C GLU A 169 -12.03 -27.58 -26.56
N THR A 170 -12.68 -28.56 -25.96
CA THR A 170 -14.01 -29.04 -26.33
C THR A 170 -15.05 -28.69 -25.24
N PRO A 171 -16.17 -28.06 -25.57
CA PRO A 171 -17.21 -27.70 -24.59
C PRO A 171 -18.01 -28.94 -24.11
N ASN A 172 -18.02 -30.03 -24.90
CA ASN A 172 -18.74 -31.26 -24.55
C ASN A 172 -17.77 -32.29 -23.99
N HIS A 173 -18.06 -32.76 -22.79
CA HIS A 173 -17.22 -33.72 -22.07
C HIS A 173 -17.85 -35.12 -22.17
N THR A 174 -17.07 -36.10 -22.62
CA THR A 174 -17.46 -37.51 -22.63
C THR A 174 -16.64 -38.25 -21.58
N ILE A 175 -17.27 -39.07 -20.79
CA ILE A 175 -16.59 -39.82 -19.73
C ILE A 175 -15.59 -40.81 -20.38
N ASN A 176 -14.36 -40.82 -19.87
CA ASN A 176 -13.24 -41.65 -20.33
C ASN A 176 -12.67 -41.29 -21.72
N GLU A 177 -12.95 -40.11 -22.25
CA GLU A 177 -12.25 -39.59 -23.41
C GLU A 177 -11.09 -38.70 -22.99
N GLN A 178 -10.09 -38.58 -23.85
CA GLN A 178 -8.96 -37.69 -23.64
C GLN A 178 -9.40 -36.24 -23.87
N GLU A 179 -9.21 -35.40 -22.87
CA GLU A 179 -9.52 -33.99 -22.92
C GLU A 179 -8.24 -33.13 -22.99
N TRP A 180 -8.38 -31.95 -23.55
CA TRP A 180 -7.30 -30.98 -23.68
C TRP A 180 -7.61 -29.69 -22.92
N LEU A 181 -6.77 -29.38 -21.95
CA LEU A 181 -6.77 -28.10 -21.27
C LEU A 181 -5.81 -27.16 -22.01
N VAL A 182 -6.34 -26.07 -22.53
CA VAL A 182 -5.57 -25.00 -23.16
C VAL A 182 -5.33 -23.91 -22.13
N PHE A 183 -4.11 -23.41 -22.01
CA PHE A 183 -3.79 -22.34 -21.06
C PHE A 183 -2.70 -21.43 -21.65
N GLU A 184 -2.79 -20.15 -21.32
CA GLU A 184 -1.79 -19.15 -21.66
C GLU A 184 -0.96 -18.80 -20.43
N VAL A 185 0.36 -18.93 -20.53
CA VAL A 185 1.30 -18.52 -19.50
C VAL A 185 1.97 -17.22 -19.93
N SER A 186 1.98 -16.24 -19.04
CA SER A 186 2.70 -14.98 -19.22
C SER A 186 3.94 -14.96 -18.34
N ASN A 187 5.09 -14.65 -18.94
CA ASN A 187 6.33 -14.37 -18.25
C ASN A 187 6.62 -12.86 -18.31
N THR A 188 6.49 -12.17 -17.19
CA THR A 188 6.79 -10.73 -17.09
C THR A 188 8.25 -10.45 -16.70
N ALA A 189 9.06 -11.50 -16.48
CA ALA A 189 10.47 -11.37 -16.17
C ALA A 189 11.31 -11.05 -17.41
N ASN A 190 12.45 -10.40 -17.21
CA ASN A 190 13.45 -10.14 -18.26
C ASN A 190 14.35 -11.35 -18.57
N GLN A 191 13.98 -12.55 -18.10
CA GLN A 191 14.74 -13.79 -18.32
C GLN A 191 13.83 -14.88 -18.86
N ALA A 192 14.33 -15.65 -19.82
CA ALA A 192 13.65 -16.83 -20.32
C ALA A 192 13.71 -17.98 -19.29
N ILE A 193 12.67 -18.81 -19.29
CA ILE A 193 12.59 -20.00 -18.44
C ILE A 193 12.52 -21.22 -19.35
N GLU A 194 13.55 -22.05 -19.29
CA GLU A 194 13.70 -23.18 -20.21
C GLU A 194 12.87 -24.41 -19.82
N ASN A 195 12.62 -24.63 -18.52
CA ASN A 195 11.98 -25.85 -18.02
C ASN A 195 10.91 -25.50 -16.96
N LEU A 196 9.88 -24.77 -17.38
CA LEU A 196 8.74 -24.49 -16.52
C LEU A 196 7.85 -25.72 -16.37
N SER A 197 7.84 -26.31 -15.18
CA SER A 197 6.97 -27.45 -14.88
C SER A 197 5.54 -27.00 -14.64
N VAL A 198 4.60 -27.47 -15.47
CA VAL A 198 3.15 -27.22 -15.32
C VAL A 198 2.44 -28.50 -14.96
N LYS A 199 1.67 -28.47 -13.87
CA LYS A 199 0.93 -29.62 -13.33
C LYS A 199 -0.55 -29.33 -13.31
N LEU A 200 -1.36 -30.27 -13.76
CA LEU A 200 -2.82 -30.21 -13.64
C LEU A 200 -3.28 -31.12 -12.49
N TYR A 201 -4.04 -30.55 -11.58
CA TYR A 201 -4.72 -31.31 -10.53
C TYR A 201 -6.24 -31.19 -10.71
N VAL A 202 -6.92 -32.32 -10.65
CA VAL A 202 -8.38 -32.38 -10.65
C VAL A 202 -8.81 -33.13 -9.37
N ASN A 203 -9.62 -32.50 -8.56
CA ASN A 203 -10.07 -33.07 -7.27
C ASN A 203 -8.91 -33.55 -6.38
N GLY A 204 -7.80 -32.80 -6.35
CA GLY A 204 -6.60 -33.08 -5.55
C GLY A 204 -5.67 -34.17 -6.12
N LYS A 205 -6.04 -34.80 -7.25
CA LYS A 205 -5.20 -35.82 -7.94
C LYS A 205 -4.49 -35.17 -9.13
N GLN A 206 -3.18 -35.39 -9.25
CA GLN A 206 -2.44 -34.96 -10.41
C GLN A 206 -2.88 -35.78 -11.65
N LYS A 207 -3.36 -35.09 -12.67
CA LYS A 207 -3.85 -35.66 -13.93
C LYS A 207 -2.88 -35.53 -15.09
N ALA A 208 -2.13 -34.41 -15.11
CA ALA A 208 -1.17 -34.15 -16.19
C ALA A 208 0.06 -33.39 -15.68
N LEU A 209 1.15 -33.53 -16.41
CA LEU A 209 2.41 -32.83 -16.21
C LEU A 209 3.00 -32.50 -17.56
N SER A 210 3.49 -31.28 -17.76
CA SER A 210 4.25 -30.86 -18.93
C SER A 210 5.39 -29.93 -18.55
N SER A 211 6.36 -29.78 -19.42
CA SER A 211 7.42 -28.80 -19.31
C SER A 211 7.31 -27.83 -20.47
N LEU A 212 7.41 -26.53 -20.18
CA LEU A 212 7.33 -25.46 -21.15
C LEU A 212 8.60 -24.64 -21.14
N LYS A 213 8.96 -24.13 -22.33
CA LYS A 213 9.88 -23.01 -22.48
C LYS A 213 9.07 -21.74 -22.67
N ILE A 214 9.44 -20.68 -21.97
CA ILE A 214 8.84 -19.37 -22.15
C ILE A 214 9.94 -18.30 -22.19
N GLU A 215 9.90 -17.49 -23.23
CA GLU A 215 10.87 -16.40 -23.43
C GLU A 215 10.64 -15.24 -22.45
N ALA A 216 11.64 -14.38 -22.31
CA ALA A 216 11.55 -13.18 -21.49
C ALA A 216 10.44 -12.26 -22.01
N SER A 217 9.68 -11.65 -21.09
CA SER A 217 8.61 -10.68 -21.39
C SER A 217 7.64 -11.15 -22.47
N SER A 218 7.26 -12.44 -22.45
CA SER A 218 6.45 -13.07 -23.48
C SER A 218 5.28 -13.86 -22.92
N LYS A 219 4.35 -14.23 -23.81
CA LYS A 219 3.23 -15.12 -23.53
C LYS A 219 3.35 -16.39 -24.39
N THR A 220 3.01 -17.51 -23.79
CA THR A 220 3.07 -18.81 -24.47
C THR A 220 1.77 -19.55 -24.23
N LEU A 221 1.12 -19.94 -25.34
CA LEU A 221 -0.05 -20.82 -25.30
C LEU A 221 0.41 -22.28 -25.30
N ALA A 222 -0.15 -23.08 -24.40
CA ALA A 222 0.17 -24.48 -24.26
C ALA A 222 -1.06 -25.32 -23.99
N LYS A 223 -0.93 -26.64 -24.14
CA LYS A 223 -2.00 -27.61 -23.93
C LYS A 223 -1.51 -28.75 -23.04
N LEU A 224 -2.40 -29.24 -22.18
CA LEU A 224 -2.24 -30.45 -21.37
C LEU A 224 -3.34 -31.42 -21.71
N SER A 225 -2.99 -32.67 -22.03
CA SER A 225 -3.99 -33.73 -22.16
C SER A 225 -4.18 -34.44 -20.83
N PHE A 226 -5.42 -34.79 -20.54
CA PHE A 226 -5.78 -35.58 -19.36
C PHE A 226 -7.03 -36.44 -19.58
N ASN A 227 -7.23 -37.45 -18.72
CA ASN A 227 -8.38 -38.34 -18.73
C ASN A 227 -9.08 -38.32 -17.37
#